data_d53cdcdd92445013fb90e231c4db18b8
#
_entry.id   d53cdcdd92445013fb90e231c4db18b8
#
_cell.length_a   1.000
_cell.length_b   1.000
_cell.length_c   1.000
_cell.angle_alpha   90.00
_cell.angle_beta   90.00
_cell.angle_gamma   90.00
#
_symmetry.space_group_name_H-M   'P 1'
#
loop_
_entity.id
_entity.type
_entity.pdbx_description
1 polymer ?
#
loop_
_entity_poly.entity_id
_entity_poly.type
_entity_poly.pdbx_seq_one_letter_code
_entity_poly.pdbx_strand_id
1 'polypeptide(L)'
;MGIFMIGIDHSRAAVDIRSVFAFTKKNAAEFMHRLKAEKGVAGCVVLSTCNRTELYVSIREEYSISLYDFLCREKGISGEKFREYFTERKDTAAVEHLFYLSSGLKSQILAEDQIITQVKDALALAREEYCTDGLLEVLFRMAVTAAKRVKSEVTFSRGNSSVIDYAIRFLEGQGFSLEGKNCMVIGNGEMGRVAALALKEKNADVTVTVRQYKSGVVKIPEGCKRINYGERAE
;
A
#
# COMPACT_ATOMS: atom_id res chain seq x y z
N MET A 1 -1.30 -27.68 -6.64
CA MET A 1 -0.97 -26.25 -6.88
C MET A 1 -0.91 -25.56 -5.55
N GLY A 2 0.22 -24.96 -5.17
CA GLY A 2 0.44 -24.30 -3.89
C GLY A 2 0.46 -22.78 -4.02
N ILE A 3 0.08 -22.08 -2.95
CA ILE A 3 0.20 -20.62 -2.82
C ILE A 3 1.46 -20.31 -2.03
N PHE A 4 2.30 -19.44 -2.58
CA PHE A 4 3.51 -18.97 -1.95
C PHE A 4 3.44 -17.45 -1.80
N MET A 5 3.87 -16.96 -0.65
CA MET A 5 4.00 -15.54 -0.38
C MET A 5 5.40 -15.26 0.14
N ILE A 6 6.03 -14.23 -0.39
CA ILE A 6 7.22 -13.63 0.20
C ILE A 6 7.01 -12.13 0.33
N GLY A 7 7.48 -11.55 1.43
CA GLY A 7 7.32 -10.12 1.64
C GLY A 7 8.25 -9.52 2.67
N ILE A 8 8.40 -8.21 2.55
CA ILE A 8 9.08 -7.32 3.47
C ILE A 8 8.10 -6.23 3.90
N ASP A 9 8.03 -5.92 5.19
CA ASP A 9 7.11 -4.90 5.71
C ASP A 9 7.75 -4.04 6.80
N HIS A 10 6.99 -3.03 7.26
CA HIS A 10 7.41 -2.05 8.26
C HIS A 10 7.77 -2.65 9.63
N SER A 11 7.31 -3.86 9.95
CA SER A 11 7.63 -4.51 11.23
C SER A 11 9.01 -5.14 11.24
N ARG A 12 9.60 -5.37 10.05
CA ARG A 12 10.89 -6.04 9.89
C ARG A 12 11.99 -5.15 9.35
N ALA A 13 11.66 -4.12 8.60
CA ALA A 13 12.65 -3.29 7.93
C ALA A 13 12.30 -1.80 7.98
N ALA A 14 13.31 -0.97 8.13
CA ALA A 14 13.22 0.47 7.99
C ALA A 14 12.89 0.90 6.55
N VAL A 15 12.46 2.14 6.36
CA VAL A 15 11.97 2.63 5.06
C VAL A 15 13.03 2.62 3.95
N ASP A 16 14.27 2.89 4.28
CA ASP A 16 15.41 2.85 3.37
C ASP A 16 15.60 1.45 2.77
N ILE A 17 15.52 0.40 3.59
CA ILE A 17 15.61 -1.00 3.16
C ILE A 17 14.37 -1.38 2.32
N ARG A 18 13.16 -1.05 2.78
CA ARG A 18 11.93 -1.38 2.05
C ARG A 18 11.86 -0.70 0.68
N SER A 19 12.34 0.53 0.57
CA SER A 19 12.32 1.30 -0.67
C SER A 19 13.11 0.65 -1.80
N VAL A 20 14.16 -0.11 -1.48
CA VAL A 20 14.95 -0.89 -2.44
C VAL A 20 14.09 -1.92 -3.18
N PHE A 21 13.12 -2.52 -2.47
CA PHE A 21 12.23 -3.55 -3.00
C PHE A 21 10.87 -3.04 -3.47
N ALA A 22 10.61 -1.75 -3.33
CA ALA A 22 9.35 -1.15 -3.76
C ALA A 22 9.16 -1.22 -5.29
N PHE A 23 7.91 -1.27 -5.72
CA PHE A 23 7.52 -1.25 -7.12
C PHE A 23 6.64 -0.06 -7.44
N THR A 24 6.91 0.58 -8.55
CA THR A 24 5.91 1.41 -9.25
C THR A 24 4.93 0.49 -9.99
N LYS A 25 3.75 0.98 -10.37
CA LYS A 25 2.78 0.21 -11.14
C LYS A 25 3.41 -0.40 -12.41
N LYS A 26 4.20 0.39 -13.15
CA LYS A 26 4.89 -0.08 -14.36
C LYS A 26 5.89 -1.20 -14.06
N ASN A 27 6.76 -1.00 -13.08
CA ASN A 27 7.80 -1.99 -12.75
C ASN A 27 7.18 -3.27 -12.15
N ALA A 28 6.04 -3.18 -11.46
CA ALA A 28 5.29 -4.34 -10.96
C ALA A 28 4.75 -5.18 -12.13
N ALA A 29 4.18 -4.55 -13.16
CA ALA A 29 3.70 -5.22 -14.36
C ALA A 29 4.85 -5.97 -15.06
N GLU A 30 5.95 -5.28 -15.34
CA GLU A 30 7.13 -5.89 -15.99
C GLU A 30 7.71 -7.05 -15.17
N PHE A 31 7.76 -6.92 -13.84
CA PHE A 31 8.21 -7.98 -12.95
C PHE A 31 7.27 -9.18 -12.98
N MET A 32 5.95 -8.96 -12.93
CA MET A 32 4.96 -10.04 -13.00
C MET A 32 5.04 -10.82 -14.31
N HIS A 33 5.25 -10.17 -15.44
CA HIS A 33 5.46 -10.86 -16.72
C HIS A 33 6.68 -11.78 -16.69
N ARG A 34 7.81 -11.30 -16.14
CA ARG A 34 9.02 -12.13 -16.02
C ARG A 34 8.81 -13.31 -15.07
N LEU A 35 8.18 -13.07 -13.92
CA LEU A 35 7.89 -14.13 -12.95
C LEU A 35 6.90 -15.16 -13.53
N LYS A 36 5.88 -14.71 -14.27
CA LYS A 36 4.90 -15.57 -14.94
C LYS A 36 5.54 -16.47 -16.02
N ALA A 37 6.64 -16.03 -16.62
CA ALA A 37 7.37 -16.82 -17.60
C ALA A 37 8.24 -17.93 -16.99
N GLU A 38 8.47 -17.91 -15.66
CA GLU A 38 9.21 -18.95 -14.97
C GLU A 38 8.43 -20.27 -14.95
N LYS A 39 9.17 -21.37 -15.11
CA LYS A 39 8.57 -22.70 -15.20
C LYS A 39 7.80 -23.06 -13.93
N GLY A 40 6.55 -23.45 -14.08
CA GLY A 40 5.68 -23.86 -12.97
C GLY A 40 4.87 -22.71 -12.34
N VAL A 41 5.16 -21.45 -12.63
CA VAL A 41 4.37 -20.31 -12.16
C VAL A 41 3.05 -20.25 -12.93
N ALA A 42 1.94 -20.45 -12.25
CA ALA A 42 0.59 -20.39 -12.83
C ALA A 42 -0.03 -19.00 -12.72
N GLY A 43 0.33 -18.24 -11.69
CA GLY A 43 -0.11 -16.86 -11.48
C GLY A 43 0.75 -16.12 -10.47
N CYS A 44 0.75 -14.79 -10.54
CA CYS A 44 1.40 -13.94 -9.55
C CYS A 44 0.70 -12.59 -9.39
N VAL A 45 0.78 -12.04 -8.18
CA VAL A 45 0.28 -10.70 -7.82
C VAL A 45 1.35 -10.00 -7.00
N VAL A 46 1.66 -8.76 -7.33
CA VAL A 46 2.57 -7.88 -6.59
C VAL A 46 1.75 -6.85 -5.81
N LEU A 47 1.84 -6.88 -4.49
CA LEU A 47 1.31 -5.85 -3.61
C LEU A 47 2.47 -4.99 -3.11
N SER A 48 2.56 -3.75 -3.57
CA SER A 48 3.61 -2.81 -3.15
C SER A 48 2.98 -1.49 -2.69
N THR A 49 3.25 -1.13 -1.44
CA THR A 49 2.77 0.10 -0.78
C THR A 49 3.96 0.82 -0.12
N CYS A 50 3.73 1.94 0.56
CA CYS A 50 4.78 2.60 1.35
C CYS A 50 5.28 1.73 2.53
N ASN A 51 4.46 0.81 3.03
CA ASN A 51 4.74 0.03 4.24
C ASN A 51 5.13 -1.43 3.97
N ARG A 52 4.96 -1.93 2.73
CA ARG A 52 5.26 -3.32 2.38
C ARG A 52 5.45 -3.55 0.90
N THR A 53 6.18 -4.59 0.60
CA THR A 53 6.19 -5.25 -0.70
C THR A 53 6.01 -6.73 -0.49
N GLU A 54 4.97 -7.30 -1.09
CA GLU A 54 4.61 -8.71 -0.98
C GLU A 54 4.33 -9.29 -2.37
N LEU A 55 4.85 -10.48 -2.62
CA LEU A 55 4.61 -11.26 -3.82
C LEU A 55 3.75 -12.47 -3.44
N TYR A 56 2.64 -12.65 -4.13
CA TYR A 56 1.78 -13.83 -4.01
C TYR A 56 1.89 -14.60 -5.32
N VAL A 57 2.23 -15.87 -5.25
CA VAL A 57 2.51 -16.69 -6.43
C VAL A 57 1.83 -18.04 -6.29
N SER A 58 1.11 -18.45 -7.31
CA SER A 58 0.62 -19.82 -7.44
C SER A 58 1.62 -20.63 -8.26
N ILE A 59 2.06 -21.76 -7.71
CA ILE A 59 3.08 -22.63 -8.32
C ILE A 59 2.50 -24.05 -8.42
N ARG A 60 2.75 -24.72 -9.54
CA ARG A 60 2.41 -26.12 -9.73
C ARG A 60 3.31 -26.99 -8.83
N GLU A 61 2.73 -28.05 -8.23
CA GLU A 61 3.40 -28.86 -7.17
C GLU A 61 4.71 -29.48 -7.59
N GLU A 62 4.84 -29.83 -8.86
CA GLU A 62 6.06 -30.41 -9.42
C GLU A 62 7.22 -29.44 -9.62
N TYR A 63 7.01 -28.13 -9.33
CA TYR A 63 8.02 -27.09 -9.50
C TYR A 63 8.32 -26.37 -8.19
N SER A 64 9.54 -25.86 -8.09
CA SER A 64 10.00 -25.02 -6.99
C SER A 64 10.79 -23.84 -7.55
N ILE A 65 10.57 -22.67 -6.99
CA ILE A 65 11.29 -21.44 -7.30
C ILE A 65 11.62 -20.71 -6.01
N SER A 66 12.84 -20.22 -5.86
CA SER A 66 13.17 -19.25 -4.81
C SER A 66 12.67 -17.87 -5.22
N LEU A 67 11.55 -17.46 -4.65
CA LEU A 67 10.97 -16.13 -4.91
C LEU A 67 11.89 -15.01 -4.45
N TYR A 68 12.65 -15.24 -3.37
CA TYR A 68 13.62 -14.28 -2.86
C TYR A 68 14.76 -14.08 -3.86
N ASP A 69 15.37 -15.16 -4.36
CA ASP A 69 16.48 -15.06 -5.30
C ASP A 69 16.02 -14.48 -6.64
N PHE A 70 14.81 -14.84 -7.07
CA PHE A 70 14.19 -14.24 -8.25
C PHE A 70 14.03 -12.72 -8.06
N LEU A 71 13.44 -12.27 -6.93
CA LEU A 71 13.27 -10.86 -6.63
C LEU A 71 14.60 -10.11 -6.59
N CYS A 72 15.62 -10.66 -5.94
CA CYS A 72 16.94 -10.05 -5.86
C CYS A 72 17.61 -9.93 -7.23
N ARG A 73 17.53 -10.97 -8.06
CA ARG A 73 18.03 -10.97 -9.44
C ARG A 73 17.38 -9.85 -10.26
N GLU A 74 16.07 -9.74 -10.20
CA GLU A 74 15.32 -8.73 -10.95
C GLU A 74 15.57 -7.29 -10.47
N LYS A 75 15.95 -7.13 -9.21
CA LYS A 75 16.33 -5.83 -8.63
C LYS A 75 17.82 -5.52 -8.76
N GLY A 76 18.64 -6.46 -9.28
CA GLY A 76 20.09 -6.29 -9.36
C GLY A 76 20.78 -6.22 -7.98
N ILE A 77 20.26 -6.96 -7.00
CA ILE A 77 20.71 -6.92 -5.60
C ILE A 77 21.42 -8.23 -5.27
N SER A 78 22.53 -8.16 -4.53
CA SER A 78 23.16 -9.36 -3.93
C SER A 78 22.26 -9.93 -2.84
N GLY A 79 21.82 -11.19 -3.00
CA GLY A 79 20.73 -11.81 -2.26
C GLY A 79 20.92 -11.90 -0.74
N GLU A 80 22.10 -12.26 -0.25
CA GLU A 80 22.32 -12.59 1.17
C GLU A 80 22.05 -11.43 2.13
N LYS A 81 22.35 -10.20 1.69
CA LYS A 81 22.33 -9.01 2.56
C LYS A 81 20.96 -8.68 3.18
N PHE A 82 19.86 -9.05 2.54
CA PHE A 82 18.52 -8.59 2.94
C PHE A 82 17.58 -9.74 3.32
N ARG A 83 18.03 -10.99 3.28
CA ARG A 83 17.19 -12.16 3.50
C ARG A 83 16.49 -12.16 4.85
N GLU A 84 17.14 -11.68 5.89
CA GLU A 84 16.60 -11.60 7.25
C GLU A 84 15.37 -10.71 7.40
N TYR A 85 15.20 -9.74 6.50
CA TYR A 85 14.05 -8.82 6.49
C TYR A 85 12.81 -9.41 5.84
N PHE A 86 12.96 -10.53 5.12
CA PHE A 86 11.87 -11.16 4.40
C PHE A 86 11.18 -12.24 5.22
N THR A 87 9.88 -12.38 4.99
CA THR A 87 9.08 -13.47 5.52
C THR A 87 8.50 -14.26 4.35
N GLU A 88 8.64 -15.57 4.40
CA GLU A 88 8.03 -16.49 3.46
C GLU A 88 6.86 -17.23 4.13
N ARG A 89 5.77 -17.43 3.40
CA ARG A 89 4.60 -18.18 3.82
C ARG A 89 4.10 -19.06 2.69
N LYS A 90 3.51 -20.20 3.06
CA LYS A 90 2.95 -21.15 2.09
C LYS A 90 1.52 -21.49 2.46
N ASP A 91 0.71 -21.74 1.46
CA ASP A 91 -0.63 -22.28 1.53
C ASP A 91 -1.48 -21.58 2.61
N THR A 92 -1.96 -22.30 3.62
CA THR A 92 -2.81 -21.75 4.68
C THR A 92 -2.20 -20.51 5.34
N ALA A 93 -0.89 -20.51 5.62
CA ALA A 93 -0.24 -19.37 6.25
C ALA A 93 -0.19 -18.13 5.33
N ALA A 94 -0.07 -18.33 4.01
CA ALA A 94 -0.15 -17.23 3.03
C ALA A 94 -1.58 -16.70 2.91
N VAL A 95 -2.58 -17.58 2.91
CA VAL A 95 -4.01 -17.24 2.90
C VAL A 95 -4.37 -16.43 4.14
N GLU A 96 -4.10 -16.95 5.33
CA GLU A 96 -4.35 -16.25 6.59
C GLU A 96 -3.71 -14.87 6.64
N HIS A 97 -2.46 -14.78 6.20
CA HIS A 97 -1.75 -13.51 6.17
C HIS A 97 -2.47 -12.48 5.30
N LEU A 98 -2.92 -12.85 4.09
CA LEU A 98 -3.65 -11.94 3.21
C LEU A 98 -5.00 -11.49 3.80
N PHE A 99 -5.71 -12.37 4.50
CA PHE A 99 -6.97 -12.03 5.17
C PHE A 99 -6.75 -11.04 6.31
N TYR A 100 -5.76 -11.28 7.18
CA TYR A 100 -5.40 -10.35 8.25
C TYR A 100 -4.92 -9.01 7.69
N LEU A 101 -4.11 -9.05 6.65
CA LEU A 101 -3.60 -7.87 5.96
C LEU A 101 -4.75 -7.04 5.38
N SER A 102 -5.62 -7.66 4.58
CA SER A 102 -6.75 -6.99 3.94
C SER A 102 -7.72 -6.37 4.95
N SER A 103 -7.84 -6.99 6.14
CA SER A 103 -8.65 -6.47 7.26
C SER A 103 -7.96 -5.33 8.03
N GLY A 104 -6.74 -4.92 7.64
CA GLY A 104 -5.98 -3.87 8.31
C GLY A 104 -5.29 -4.28 9.60
N LEU A 105 -5.34 -5.57 9.98
CA LEU A 105 -4.75 -6.09 11.22
C LEU A 105 -3.22 -6.23 11.16
N LYS A 106 -2.65 -6.09 9.97
CA LYS A 106 -1.21 -6.08 9.70
C LYS A 106 -0.71 -4.73 9.19
N SER A 107 -1.56 -3.70 9.19
CA SER A 107 -1.20 -2.33 8.83
C SER A 107 -0.51 -1.64 10.00
N GLN A 108 0.35 -0.66 9.71
CA GLN A 108 1.02 0.15 10.74
C GLN A 108 0.00 0.93 11.58
N ILE A 109 -1.09 1.34 10.95
CA ILE A 109 -2.27 1.87 11.61
C ILE A 109 -3.35 0.80 11.57
N LEU A 110 -3.80 0.38 12.74
CA LEU A 110 -4.81 -0.67 12.88
C LEU A 110 -6.10 -0.28 12.16
N ALA A 111 -6.61 -1.18 11.33
CA ALA A 111 -7.87 -1.03 10.58
C ALA A 111 -7.88 0.11 9.53
N GLU A 112 -6.71 0.51 9.02
CA GLU A 112 -6.60 1.48 7.94
C GLU A 112 -7.41 1.04 6.71
N ASP A 113 -8.21 1.97 6.13
CA ASP A 113 -9.10 1.66 5.00
C ASP A 113 -8.36 1.47 3.68
N GLN A 114 -7.22 2.12 3.52
CA GLN A 114 -6.47 2.13 2.26
C GLN A 114 -6.00 0.75 1.83
N ILE A 115 -5.70 -0.15 2.78
CA ILE A 115 -5.17 -1.48 2.45
C ILE A 115 -6.14 -2.31 1.60
N ILE A 116 -7.46 -2.20 1.83
CA ILE A 116 -8.46 -2.91 1.01
C ILE A 116 -8.38 -2.45 -0.45
N THR A 117 -8.26 -1.15 -0.66
CA THR A 117 -8.12 -0.57 -2.00
C THR A 117 -6.81 -1.03 -2.64
N GLN A 118 -5.70 -1.00 -1.91
CA GLN A 118 -4.40 -1.43 -2.41
C GLN A 118 -4.38 -2.92 -2.79
N VAL A 119 -5.03 -3.79 -2.02
CA VAL A 119 -5.18 -5.23 -2.34
C VAL A 119 -6.03 -5.43 -3.60
N LYS A 120 -7.12 -4.67 -3.75
CA LYS A 120 -7.95 -4.68 -4.97
C LYS A 120 -7.15 -4.21 -6.19
N ASP A 121 -6.41 -3.12 -6.07
CA ASP A 121 -5.64 -2.55 -7.16
C ASP A 121 -4.49 -3.47 -7.59
N ALA A 122 -3.85 -4.17 -6.64
CA ALA A 122 -2.84 -5.18 -6.93
C ALA A 122 -3.41 -6.33 -7.77
N LEU A 123 -4.58 -6.85 -7.40
CA LEU A 123 -5.27 -7.87 -8.20
C LEU A 123 -5.71 -7.32 -9.57
N ALA A 124 -6.24 -6.10 -9.61
CA ALA A 124 -6.67 -5.48 -10.86
C ALA A 124 -5.49 -5.34 -11.85
N LEU A 125 -4.33 -4.89 -11.37
CA LEU A 125 -3.13 -4.82 -12.18
C LEU A 125 -2.72 -6.20 -12.72
N ALA A 126 -2.70 -7.23 -11.85
CA ALA A 126 -2.35 -8.58 -12.27
C ALA A 126 -3.32 -9.16 -13.31
N ARG A 127 -4.60 -8.77 -13.27
CA ARG A 127 -5.61 -9.10 -14.31
C ARG A 127 -5.35 -8.38 -15.62
N GLU A 128 -5.16 -7.06 -15.56
CA GLU A 128 -4.86 -6.23 -16.74
C GLU A 128 -3.65 -6.76 -17.49
N GLU A 129 -2.66 -7.28 -16.77
CA GLU A 129 -1.41 -7.83 -17.29
C GLU A 129 -1.48 -9.36 -17.58
N TYR A 130 -2.63 -10.01 -17.44
CA TYR A 130 -2.79 -11.47 -17.62
C TYR A 130 -1.82 -12.31 -16.78
N CYS A 131 -1.40 -11.79 -15.62
CA CYS A 131 -0.44 -12.46 -14.74
C CYS A 131 -1.09 -13.25 -13.60
N THR A 132 -2.37 -13.07 -13.31
CA THR A 132 -3.11 -13.84 -12.29
C THR A 132 -3.61 -15.18 -12.83
N ASP A 133 -4.11 -16.02 -11.92
CA ASP A 133 -4.81 -17.28 -12.22
C ASP A 133 -6.06 -17.45 -11.35
N GLY A 134 -6.84 -18.50 -11.60
CA GLY A 134 -8.10 -18.74 -10.89
C GLY A 134 -7.94 -18.88 -9.37
N LEU A 135 -6.80 -19.40 -8.88
CA LEU A 135 -6.53 -19.59 -7.46
C LEU A 135 -6.29 -18.23 -6.75
N LEU A 136 -5.42 -17.41 -7.31
CA LEU A 136 -5.14 -16.07 -6.77
C LEU A 136 -6.33 -15.13 -6.92
N GLU A 137 -7.11 -15.26 -8.02
CA GLU A 137 -8.36 -14.54 -8.21
C GLU A 137 -9.34 -14.78 -7.05
N VAL A 138 -9.57 -16.04 -6.73
CA VAL A 138 -10.49 -16.42 -5.64
C VAL A 138 -9.93 -15.92 -4.31
N LEU A 139 -8.64 -16.16 -4.04
CA LEU A 139 -7.98 -15.75 -2.80
C LEU A 139 -8.13 -14.25 -2.53
N PHE A 140 -7.74 -13.42 -3.47
CA PHE A 140 -7.76 -11.96 -3.30
C PHE A 140 -9.19 -11.42 -3.19
N ARG A 141 -10.12 -11.93 -3.99
CA ARG A 141 -11.54 -11.55 -3.90
C ARG A 141 -12.14 -11.90 -2.55
N MET A 142 -11.86 -13.10 -2.04
CA MET A 142 -12.35 -13.55 -0.74
C MET A 142 -11.75 -12.74 0.39
N ALA A 143 -10.45 -12.43 0.33
CA ALA A 143 -9.77 -11.59 1.31
C ALA A 143 -10.39 -10.18 1.38
N VAL A 144 -10.66 -9.55 0.24
CA VAL A 144 -11.34 -8.25 0.15
C VAL A 144 -12.77 -8.32 0.69
N THR A 145 -13.50 -9.40 0.39
CA THR A 145 -14.87 -9.60 0.88
C THR A 145 -14.89 -9.75 2.40
N ALA A 146 -14.02 -10.60 2.94
CA ALA A 146 -13.86 -10.79 4.39
C ALA A 146 -13.46 -9.48 5.10
N ALA A 147 -12.52 -8.73 4.53
CA ALA A 147 -12.09 -7.46 5.09
C ALA A 147 -13.24 -6.44 5.19
N LYS A 148 -14.07 -6.35 4.15
CA LYS A 148 -15.27 -5.48 4.17
C LYS A 148 -16.26 -5.92 5.25
N ARG A 149 -16.47 -7.23 5.40
CA ARG A 149 -17.35 -7.79 6.42
C ARG A 149 -16.81 -7.49 7.83
N VAL A 150 -15.53 -7.74 8.09
CA VAL A 150 -14.88 -7.38 9.37
C VAL A 150 -15.12 -5.90 9.70
N LYS A 151 -14.95 -5.01 8.73
CA LYS A 151 -15.17 -3.57 8.94
C LYS A 151 -16.62 -3.18 9.21
N SER A 152 -17.59 -3.92 8.69
CA SER A 152 -19.01 -3.67 8.96
C SER A 152 -19.51 -4.26 10.27
N GLU A 153 -18.90 -5.35 10.74
CA GLU A 153 -19.35 -6.10 11.93
C GLU A 153 -18.52 -5.79 13.18
N VAL A 154 -17.25 -5.33 13.01
CA VAL A 154 -16.35 -5.05 14.13
C VAL A 154 -16.09 -3.55 14.24
N THR A 155 -16.56 -2.96 15.32
CA THR A 155 -16.18 -1.59 15.67
C THR A 155 -14.81 -1.62 16.34
N PHE A 156 -13.78 -1.23 15.61
CA PHE A 156 -12.47 -1.00 16.22
C PHE A 156 -12.59 0.22 17.15
N SER A 157 -12.32 0.06 18.42
CA SER A 157 -12.48 1.06 19.49
C SER A 157 -11.63 2.34 19.35
N ARG A 158 -10.81 2.41 18.33
CA ARG A 158 -10.14 3.63 17.87
C ARG A 158 -10.69 3.87 16.47
N GLY A 159 -11.62 4.84 16.36
CA GLY A 159 -12.31 5.17 15.10
C GLY A 159 -11.36 5.24 13.90
N ASN A 160 -11.91 5.19 12.70
CA ASN A 160 -11.19 5.20 11.40
C ASN A 160 -10.12 6.30 11.37
N SER A 161 -9.00 6.04 12.05
CA SER A 161 -7.92 7.02 12.17
C SER A 161 -7.00 6.84 10.97
N SER A 162 -7.09 7.79 10.05
CA SER A 162 -6.07 7.93 9.00
C SER A 162 -4.70 8.26 9.64
N VAL A 163 -3.61 8.08 8.91
CA VAL A 163 -2.28 8.56 9.32
C VAL A 163 -2.36 10.03 9.72
N ILE A 164 -3.21 10.79 9.05
CA ILE A 164 -3.42 12.22 9.27
C ILE A 164 -4.08 12.49 10.63
N ASP A 165 -5.13 11.74 10.97
CA ASP A 165 -5.80 11.88 12.26
C ASP A 165 -4.86 11.55 13.41
N TYR A 166 -4.00 10.54 13.20
CA TYR A 166 -2.99 10.21 14.20
C TYR A 166 -1.96 11.32 14.38
N ALA A 167 -1.47 11.91 13.28
CA ALA A 167 -0.54 13.02 13.31
C ALA A 167 -1.16 14.25 13.99
N ILE A 168 -2.42 14.58 13.69
CA ILE A 168 -3.15 15.69 14.31
C ILE A 168 -3.29 15.46 15.83
N ARG A 169 -3.74 14.28 16.23
CA ARG A 169 -3.86 13.95 17.68
C ARG A 169 -2.51 13.98 18.40
N PHE A 170 -1.45 13.57 17.72
CA PHE A 170 -0.10 13.66 18.28
C PHE A 170 0.29 15.12 18.54
N LEU A 171 0.04 16.01 17.58
CA LEU A 171 0.32 17.44 17.74
C LEU A 171 -0.54 18.05 18.87
N GLU A 172 -1.83 17.75 18.92
CA GLU A 172 -2.74 18.20 19.98
C GLU A 172 -2.30 17.68 21.36
N GLY A 173 -1.86 16.41 21.41
CA GLY A 173 -1.30 15.81 22.64
C GLY A 173 0.00 16.46 23.13
N GLN A 174 0.74 17.14 22.24
CA GLN A 174 1.88 17.97 22.59
C GLN A 174 1.48 19.42 22.96
N GLY A 175 0.19 19.71 23.08
CA GLY A 175 -0.33 21.04 23.40
C GLY A 175 -0.37 22.00 22.21
N PHE A 176 -0.24 21.49 20.96
CA PHE A 176 -0.26 22.32 19.76
C PHE A 176 -1.71 22.47 19.26
N SER A 177 -2.30 23.68 19.36
CA SER A 177 -3.60 23.96 18.76
C SER A 177 -3.46 24.27 17.27
N LEU A 178 -4.30 23.68 16.45
CA LEU A 178 -4.40 23.93 15.01
C LEU A 178 -5.38 25.04 14.66
N GLU A 179 -6.23 25.44 15.59
CA GLU A 179 -7.26 26.48 15.39
C GLU A 179 -6.61 27.81 14.99
N GLY A 180 -7.05 28.36 13.86
CA GLY A 180 -6.55 29.62 13.29
C GLY A 180 -5.10 29.56 12.80
N LYS A 181 -4.45 28.38 12.76
CA LYS A 181 -3.08 28.26 12.27
C LYS A 181 -3.04 28.11 10.74
N ASN A 182 -2.05 28.77 10.14
CA ASN A 182 -1.75 28.58 8.73
C ASN A 182 -1.07 27.22 8.52
N CYS A 183 -1.73 26.34 7.79
CA CYS A 183 -1.25 25.00 7.47
C CYS A 183 -1.06 24.84 5.98
N MET A 184 0.09 24.32 5.56
CA MET A 184 0.36 24.03 4.16
C MET A 184 0.39 22.51 3.93
N VAL A 185 -0.42 22.05 2.97
CA VAL A 185 -0.42 20.67 2.50
C VAL A 185 0.33 20.60 1.17
N ILE A 186 1.44 19.89 1.16
CA ILE A 186 2.26 19.73 -0.04
C ILE A 186 1.76 18.55 -0.86
N GLY A 187 1.04 18.85 -1.94
CA GLY A 187 0.45 17.89 -2.86
C GLY A 187 -1.06 17.77 -2.72
N ASN A 188 -1.73 17.59 -3.85
CA ASN A 188 -3.19 17.47 -3.96
C ASN A 188 -3.67 16.06 -4.38
N GLY A 189 -2.85 15.03 -4.15
CA GLY A 189 -3.23 13.63 -4.29
C GLY A 189 -4.27 13.21 -3.24
N GLU A 190 -4.63 11.94 -3.22
CA GLU A 190 -5.62 11.40 -2.29
C GLU A 190 -5.30 11.73 -0.83
N MET A 191 -4.07 11.44 -0.37
CA MET A 191 -3.63 11.75 1.00
C MET A 191 -3.59 13.24 1.28
N GLY A 192 -3.17 14.06 0.32
CA GLY A 192 -3.16 15.52 0.48
C GLY A 192 -4.57 16.08 0.67
N ARG A 193 -5.57 15.54 -0.03
CA ARG A 193 -6.98 15.94 0.15
C ARG A 193 -7.52 15.51 1.52
N VAL A 194 -7.21 14.30 1.97
CA VAL A 194 -7.58 13.82 3.32
C VAL A 194 -6.94 14.70 4.39
N ALA A 195 -5.66 15.04 4.25
CA ALA A 195 -4.96 15.93 5.18
C ALA A 195 -5.59 17.32 5.22
N ALA A 196 -5.89 17.90 4.06
CA ALA A 196 -6.49 19.21 3.97
C ALA A 196 -7.87 19.26 4.63
N LEU A 197 -8.71 18.25 4.44
CA LEU A 197 -10.02 18.13 5.09
C LEU A 197 -9.89 18.02 6.61
N ALA A 198 -9.01 17.11 7.10
CA ALA A 198 -8.82 16.91 8.53
C ALA A 198 -8.28 18.18 9.24
N LEU A 199 -7.39 18.93 8.60
CA LEU A 199 -6.93 20.21 9.12
C LEU A 199 -8.03 21.27 9.12
N LYS A 200 -8.87 21.28 8.09
CA LYS A 200 -10.05 22.17 8.03
C LYS A 200 -11.04 21.87 9.16
N GLU A 201 -11.30 20.62 9.49
CA GLU A 201 -12.15 20.22 10.62
C GLU A 201 -11.61 20.72 11.97
N LYS A 202 -10.31 21.03 12.05
CA LYS A 202 -9.68 21.66 13.21
C LYS A 202 -9.63 23.19 13.14
N ASN A 203 -10.41 23.79 12.23
CA ASN A 203 -10.46 25.23 12.00
C ASN A 203 -9.10 25.86 11.62
N ALA A 204 -8.23 25.11 10.96
CA ALA A 204 -6.98 25.64 10.42
C ALA A 204 -7.22 26.39 9.08
N ASP A 205 -6.40 27.40 8.81
CA ASP A 205 -6.28 28.03 7.50
C ASP A 205 -5.39 27.18 6.58
N VAL A 206 -6.04 26.43 5.64
CA VAL A 206 -5.35 25.41 4.86
C VAL A 206 -5.02 25.90 3.45
N THR A 207 -3.75 25.83 3.09
CA THR A 207 -3.25 26.04 1.74
C THR A 207 -2.74 24.73 1.16
N VAL A 208 -3.21 24.36 -0.06
CA VAL A 208 -2.81 23.15 -0.75
C VAL A 208 -1.95 23.51 -1.95
N THR A 209 -0.76 22.88 -2.04
CA THR A 209 0.08 23.06 -3.23
C THR A 209 -0.39 22.14 -4.34
N VAL A 210 -0.42 22.66 -5.57
CA VAL A 210 -0.82 21.91 -6.76
C VAL A 210 0.27 21.97 -7.82
N ARG A 211 0.46 20.88 -8.56
CA ARG A 211 1.25 20.90 -9.79
C ARG A 211 0.34 21.33 -10.94
N GLN A 212 0.84 22.16 -11.85
CA GLN A 212 0.13 22.44 -13.09
C GLN A 212 0.16 21.18 -13.96
N TYR A 213 -1.01 20.54 -14.12
CA TYR A 213 -1.19 19.49 -15.13
C TYR A 213 -1.69 20.09 -16.44
N LYS A 214 -1.29 19.52 -17.56
CA LYS A 214 -1.74 19.93 -18.90
C LYS A 214 -3.26 19.84 -19.09
N SER A 215 -3.98 19.07 -18.25
CA SER A 215 -5.43 18.90 -18.27
C SER A 215 -6.25 20.01 -17.60
N GLY A 216 -5.60 20.98 -16.95
CA GLY A 216 -6.24 22.21 -16.44
C GLY A 216 -7.18 22.08 -15.23
N VAL A 217 -7.68 20.88 -14.89
CA VAL A 217 -8.62 20.69 -13.78
C VAL A 217 -7.90 20.22 -12.53
N VAL A 218 -7.75 21.10 -11.55
CA VAL A 218 -7.16 20.76 -10.24
C VAL A 218 -8.27 20.79 -9.19
N LYS A 219 -8.60 19.63 -8.63
CA LYS A 219 -9.55 19.50 -7.53
C LYS A 219 -8.82 19.63 -6.19
N ILE A 220 -9.22 20.60 -5.38
CA ILE A 220 -8.81 20.73 -3.97
C ILE A 220 -10.08 20.73 -3.11
N PRO A 221 -9.99 20.42 -1.80
CA PRO A 221 -11.14 20.52 -0.91
C PRO A 221 -11.68 21.97 -0.85
N GLU A 222 -13.00 22.08 -0.69
CA GLU A 222 -13.68 23.35 -0.56
C GLU A 222 -13.17 24.14 0.65
N GLY A 223 -13.03 25.43 0.51
CA GLY A 223 -12.54 26.33 1.55
C GLY A 223 -11.02 26.27 1.79
N CYS A 224 -10.26 25.53 1.00
CA CYS A 224 -8.79 25.58 1.02
C CYS A 224 -8.26 26.61 0.02
N LYS A 225 -7.17 27.28 0.38
CA LYS A 225 -6.40 28.13 -0.55
C LYS A 225 -5.55 27.24 -1.47
N ARG A 226 -5.27 27.71 -2.67
CA ARG A 226 -4.45 26.99 -3.67
C ARG A 226 -3.25 27.83 -4.04
N ILE A 227 -2.07 27.23 -4.03
CA ILE A 227 -0.85 27.81 -4.59
C ILE A 227 -0.15 26.81 -5.52
N ASN A 228 0.71 27.33 -6.41
CA ASN A 228 1.51 26.45 -7.25
C ASN A 228 2.62 25.80 -6.42
N TYR A 229 2.98 24.55 -6.73
CA TYR A 229 4.06 23.86 -6.02
C TYR A 229 5.40 24.62 -6.04
N GLY A 230 5.67 25.39 -7.10
CA GLY A 230 6.85 26.24 -7.20
C GLY A 230 6.89 27.40 -6.19
N GLU A 231 5.73 27.88 -5.76
CA GLU A 231 5.55 29.05 -4.89
C GLU A 231 5.52 28.70 -3.38
N ARG A 232 5.79 27.44 -3.02
CA ARG A 232 5.66 26.93 -1.64
C ARG A 232 6.65 27.51 -0.62
N ALA A 233 7.69 28.20 -1.08
CA ALA A 233 8.74 28.77 -0.24
C ALA A 233 8.62 30.31 -0.09
N GLU A 234 7.65 30.91 -0.76
CA GLU A 234 7.27 32.32 -0.63
C GLU A 234 6.19 32.50 0.45
#